data_bc5a64a9a76d910f46c32c07b04972f6
#
_entry.id   bc5a64a9a76d910f46c32c07b04972f6
#
_cell.length_a   1.000
_cell.length_b   1.000
_cell.length_c   1.000
_cell.angle_alpha   90.00
_cell.angle_beta   90.00
_cell.angle_gamma   90.00
#
_symmetry.space_group_name_H-M   'P 1'
#
loop_
_entity.id
_entity.type
_entity.pdbx_description
1 polymer ?
#
loop_
_entity_poly.entity_id
_entity_poly.type
_entity_poly.pdbx_seq_one_letter_code
_entity_poly.pdbx_strand_id
1 'polypeptide(L)'
;LDNRVSVFILIEALKRLKGKKLPYDLYATFTVQEEVGIRGAQVATLSIQPDFSVCLDTTIAFDVPGAQAHEKITELGKGTAIKIMDSRTICDSRMVKYMKEVADDNKIKWQPEILTGGGTDTMALQQMTAGGSIAGAISIPTRHIHQVIEMCHKEDIVGSIDLLCACILDLKKFKG
;
A
#
# COMPACT_ATOMS: atom_id res chain seq x y z
N LEU A 1 -4.25 -11.13 10.39
CA LEU A 1 -4.60 -10.31 9.23
C LEU A 1 -3.38 -10.04 8.37
N ASP A 2 -2.29 -9.75 8.99
CA ASP A 2 -1.00 -9.48 8.35
C ASP A 2 -0.41 -10.77 7.71
N ASN A 3 -0.31 -10.84 6.35
CA ASN A 3 -0.83 -9.84 5.40
C ASN A 3 -1.94 -10.43 4.49
N ARG A 4 -2.77 -11.33 5.00
CA ARG A 4 -3.89 -11.92 4.23
C ARG A 4 -4.97 -10.91 3.85
N VAL A 5 -5.07 -9.80 4.60
CA VAL A 5 -6.01 -8.72 4.24
C VAL A 5 -5.60 -8.05 2.93
N SER A 6 -4.32 -7.84 2.68
CA SER A 6 -3.83 -7.29 1.41
C SER A 6 -4.02 -8.26 0.25
N VAL A 7 -3.86 -9.57 0.50
CA VAL A 7 -4.22 -10.61 -0.48
C VAL A 7 -5.69 -10.51 -0.88
N PHE A 8 -6.58 -10.35 0.10
CA PHE A 8 -8.01 -10.15 -0.15
C PHE A 8 -8.27 -8.88 -0.97
N ILE A 9 -7.65 -7.75 -0.59
CA ILE A 9 -7.79 -6.46 -1.29
C ILE A 9 -7.35 -6.59 -2.76
N LEU A 10 -6.20 -7.22 -3.00
CA LEU A 10 -5.70 -7.41 -4.37
C LEU A 10 -6.63 -8.29 -5.21
N ILE A 11 -7.15 -9.39 -4.65
CA ILE A 11 -8.12 -10.26 -5.33
C ILE A 11 -9.40 -9.51 -5.67
N GLU A 12 -9.96 -8.73 -4.74
CA GLU A 12 -11.17 -7.96 -4.98
C GLU A 12 -10.94 -6.84 -6.01
N ALA A 13 -9.79 -6.18 -5.98
CA ALA A 13 -9.42 -5.21 -7.00
C ALA A 13 -9.33 -5.86 -8.39
N LEU A 14 -8.67 -7.01 -8.52
CA LEU A 14 -8.59 -7.74 -9.78
C LEU A 14 -9.97 -8.16 -10.30
N LYS A 15 -10.89 -8.58 -9.44
CA LYS A 15 -12.28 -8.87 -9.83
C LYS A 15 -12.99 -7.64 -10.41
N ARG A 16 -12.81 -6.47 -9.78
CA ARG A 16 -13.41 -5.20 -10.23
C ARG A 16 -12.78 -4.69 -11.54
N LEU A 17 -11.51 -4.99 -11.77
CA LEU A 17 -10.78 -4.62 -12.99
C LEU A 17 -11.02 -5.60 -14.13
N LYS A 18 -11.65 -6.74 -13.90
CA LYS A 18 -11.92 -7.75 -14.93
C LYS A 18 -12.64 -7.13 -16.13
N GLY A 19 -12.08 -7.33 -17.32
CA GLY A 19 -12.63 -6.80 -18.58
C GLY A 19 -12.34 -5.32 -18.85
N LYS A 20 -11.65 -4.62 -17.96
CA LYS A 20 -11.16 -3.27 -18.24
C LYS A 20 -9.94 -3.34 -19.16
N LYS A 21 -9.90 -2.45 -20.16
CA LYS A 21 -8.71 -2.32 -21.02
C LYS A 21 -7.75 -1.32 -20.38
N LEU A 22 -6.54 -1.78 -20.10
CA LEU A 22 -5.44 -0.95 -19.58
C LEU A 22 -4.45 -0.71 -20.73
N PRO A 23 -3.84 0.48 -20.82
CA PRO A 23 -2.83 0.79 -21.85
C PRO A 23 -1.42 0.32 -21.48
N TYR A 24 -1.29 -0.55 -20.47
CA TYR A 24 -0.04 -1.08 -19.92
C TYR A 24 -0.27 -2.48 -19.36
N ASP A 25 0.80 -3.22 -19.16
CA ASP A 25 0.76 -4.53 -18.51
C ASP A 25 0.61 -4.37 -17.00
N LEU A 26 -0.35 -5.08 -16.42
CA LEU A 26 -0.59 -5.12 -14.97
C LEU A 26 -0.13 -6.46 -14.40
N TYR A 27 0.82 -6.41 -13.50
CA TYR A 27 1.30 -7.57 -12.75
C TYR A 27 0.76 -7.53 -11.32
N ALA A 28 0.05 -8.58 -10.92
CA ALA A 28 -0.40 -8.79 -9.56
C ALA A 28 0.47 -9.89 -8.93
N THR A 29 1.28 -9.53 -7.95
CA THR A 29 2.20 -10.45 -7.30
C THR A 29 1.79 -10.74 -5.87
N PHE A 30 1.85 -12.01 -5.48
CA PHE A 30 1.64 -12.48 -4.11
C PHE A 30 2.98 -12.98 -3.59
N THR A 31 3.68 -12.11 -2.92
CA THR A 31 5.04 -12.33 -2.46
C THR A 31 5.07 -13.21 -1.23
N VAL A 32 6.19 -13.88 -1.00
CA VAL A 32 6.43 -14.73 0.16
C VAL A 32 7.62 -14.20 0.95
N GLN A 33 7.68 -14.55 2.24
CA GLN A 33 8.82 -14.25 3.10
C GLN A 33 9.11 -12.74 3.25
N GLU A 34 8.05 -11.93 3.37
CA GLU A 34 8.19 -10.50 3.70
C GLU A 34 8.82 -10.35 5.08
N GLU A 35 8.28 -11.00 6.11
CA GLU A 35 8.64 -10.94 7.53
C GLU A 35 10.08 -11.38 7.86
N VAL A 36 10.74 -12.03 6.93
CA VAL A 36 12.12 -12.51 7.10
C VAL A 36 13.11 -11.86 6.12
N GLY A 37 12.77 -10.68 5.63
CA GLY A 37 13.67 -9.85 4.82
C GLY A 37 13.20 -9.53 3.42
N ILE A 38 11.88 -9.42 3.19
CA ILE A 38 11.28 -8.92 1.93
C ILE A 38 11.72 -9.75 0.71
N ARG A 39 11.95 -11.04 0.90
CA ARG A 39 12.67 -11.89 -0.06
C ARG A 39 11.91 -12.12 -1.36
N GLY A 40 10.63 -12.42 -1.27
CA GLY A 40 9.80 -12.69 -2.45
C GLY A 40 9.63 -11.47 -3.35
N ALA A 41 9.44 -10.30 -2.77
CA ALA A 41 9.33 -9.05 -3.51
C ALA A 41 10.62 -8.69 -4.26
N GLN A 42 11.78 -8.95 -3.66
CA GLN A 42 13.08 -8.72 -4.33
C GLN A 42 13.19 -9.53 -5.62
N VAL A 43 12.87 -10.82 -5.56
CA VAL A 43 12.96 -11.72 -6.73
C VAL A 43 11.90 -11.35 -7.78
N ALA A 44 10.67 -11.08 -7.36
CA ALA A 44 9.60 -10.69 -8.25
C ALA A 44 9.91 -9.39 -9.00
N THR A 45 10.41 -8.38 -8.28
CA THR A 45 10.77 -7.09 -8.86
C THR A 45 11.90 -7.19 -9.85
N LEU A 46 12.94 -7.97 -9.55
CA LEU A 46 14.05 -8.24 -10.49
C LEU A 46 13.55 -8.92 -11.78
N SER A 47 12.54 -9.77 -11.68
CA SER A 47 11.98 -10.48 -12.82
C SER A 47 11.06 -9.61 -13.68
N ILE A 48 10.22 -8.77 -13.04
CA ILE A 48 9.19 -7.98 -13.71
C ILE A 48 9.74 -6.65 -14.22
N GLN A 49 10.67 -6.02 -13.50
CA GLN A 49 11.23 -4.69 -13.80
C GLN A 49 10.14 -3.61 -13.99
N PRO A 50 9.28 -3.36 -12.99
CA PRO A 50 8.16 -2.45 -13.13
C PRO A 50 8.60 -0.98 -13.20
N ASP A 51 7.93 -0.18 -14.05
CA ASP A 51 8.08 1.29 -14.07
C ASP A 51 7.37 1.94 -12.87
N PHE A 52 6.18 1.43 -12.54
CA PHE A 52 5.33 1.87 -11.43
C PHE A 52 5.01 0.70 -10.52
N SER A 53 4.96 0.97 -9.23
CA SER A 53 4.66 -0.08 -8.26
C SER A 53 3.78 0.44 -7.12
N VAL A 54 2.84 -0.38 -6.67
CA VAL A 54 2.06 -0.14 -5.46
C VAL A 54 2.12 -1.38 -4.59
N CYS A 55 2.66 -1.22 -3.39
CA CYS A 55 2.62 -2.24 -2.35
C CYS A 55 1.30 -2.17 -1.59
N LEU A 56 0.81 -3.31 -1.17
CA LEU A 56 -0.30 -3.44 -0.22
C LEU A 56 0.23 -4.12 1.03
N ASP A 57 0.11 -3.44 2.17
CA ASP A 57 0.54 -4.01 3.44
C ASP A 57 -0.28 -3.49 4.60
N THR A 58 -0.15 -4.09 5.77
CA THR A 58 -0.71 -3.56 7.01
C THR A 58 0.18 -2.46 7.58
N THR A 59 -0.37 -1.62 8.45
CA THR A 59 0.39 -0.62 9.19
C THR A 59 -0.17 -0.42 10.58
N ILE A 60 0.63 0.14 11.48
CA ILE A 60 0.28 0.31 12.88
C ILE A 60 -0.83 1.35 13.07
N ALA A 61 -1.97 0.93 13.60
CA ALA A 61 -2.96 1.80 14.19
C ALA A 61 -2.75 1.84 15.71
N PHE A 62 -2.10 2.90 16.18
CA PHE A 62 -1.82 3.07 17.61
C PHE A 62 -2.80 4.07 18.24
N ASP A 63 -4.09 3.86 17.98
CA ASP A 63 -5.23 4.66 18.45
C ASP A 63 -5.91 4.02 19.66
N VAL A 64 -5.10 3.48 20.57
CA VAL A 64 -5.55 2.78 21.78
C VAL A 64 -5.57 3.71 22.99
N PRO A 65 -6.31 3.38 24.07
CA PRO A 65 -6.31 4.17 25.31
C PRO A 65 -4.89 4.36 25.84
N GLY A 66 -4.55 5.60 26.19
CA GLY A 66 -3.22 5.97 26.72
C GLY A 66 -2.17 6.33 25.65
N ALA A 67 -2.42 6.08 24.37
CA ALA A 67 -1.52 6.49 23.30
C ALA A 67 -1.42 8.02 23.21
N GLN A 68 -0.19 8.52 23.12
CA GLN A 68 0.05 9.94 22.92
C GLN A 68 -0.17 10.32 21.45
N ALA A 69 -0.49 11.58 21.17
CA ALA A 69 -0.80 12.04 19.82
C ALA A 69 0.33 11.76 18.81
N HIS A 70 1.59 11.88 19.24
CA HIS A 70 2.77 11.64 18.40
C HIS A 70 3.08 10.15 18.14
N GLU A 71 2.46 9.24 18.89
CA GLU A 71 2.62 7.80 18.71
C GLU A 71 1.63 7.21 17.69
N LYS A 72 0.60 7.97 17.33
CA LYS A 72 -0.43 7.54 16.40
C LYS A 72 0.07 7.62 14.97
N ILE A 73 0.46 6.49 14.43
CA ILE A 73 0.86 6.39 13.01
C ILE A 73 -0.38 6.48 12.12
N THR A 74 -1.40 5.64 12.40
CA THR A 74 -2.71 5.67 11.79
C THR A 74 -3.80 5.42 12.82
N GLU A 75 -5.06 5.61 12.44
CA GLU A 75 -6.23 5.36 13.29
C GLU A 75 -7.26 4.52 12.53
N LEU A 76 -7.88 3.54 13.20
CA LEU A 76 -8.96 2.74 12.60
C LEU A 76 -10.15 3.60 12.20
N GLY A 77 -10.71 3.33 11.02
CA GLY A 77 -11.88 4.04 10.50
C GLY A 77 -11.60 5.46 10.02
N LYS A 78 -10.33 5.89 9.98
CA LYS A 78 -9.94 7.18 9.40
C LYS A 78 -9.61 7.11 7.91
N GLY A 79 -9.78 5.95 7.32
CA GLY A 79 -9.55 5.68 5.90
C GLY A 79 -8.28 4.88 5.65
N THR A 80 -8.14 4.41 4.42
CA THR A 80 -6.93 3.74 3.96
C THR A 80 -5.70 4.64 4.14
N ALA A 81 -4.54 4.08 4.43
CA ALA A 81 -3.36 4.90 4.63
C ALA A 81 -2.52 4.96 3.34
N ILE A 82 -2.09 6.18 2.98
CA ILE A 82 -1.13 6.41 1.90
C ILE A 82 0.24 6.59 2.54
N LYS A 83 1.13 5.63 2.29
CA LYS A 83 2.47 5.62 2.87
C LYS A 83 3.32 6.75 2.29
N ILE A 84 3.92 7.54 3.16
CA ILE A 84 4.94 8.53 2.84
C ILE A 84 6.32 7.92 3.05
N MET A 85 6.52 7.27 4.20
CA MET A 85 7.78 6.58 4.51
C MET A 85 7.62 5.51 5.57
N ASP A 86 8.54 4.56 5.55
CA ASP A 86 8.88 3.70 6.68
C ASP A 86 10.40 3.71 6.90
N SER A 87 10.95 2.84 7.76
CA SER A 87 12.40 2.85 8.04
C SER A 87 13.27 2.36 6.86
N ARG A 88 12.65 1.78 5.84
CA ARG A 88 13.35 1.21 4.68
C ARG A 88 13.03 1.91 3.37
N THR A 89 11.99 2.73 3.34
CA THR A 89 11.50 3.37 2.12
C THR A 89 11.04 4.80 2.38
N ILE A 90 11.47 5.72 1.52
CA ILE A 90 10.76 6.98 1.28
C ILE A 90 10.07 6.80 -0.06
N CYS A 91 8.74 6.76 -0.06
CA CYS A 91 7.96 6.58 -1.29
C CYS A 91 8.24 7.73 -2.27
N ASP A 92 8.15 7.45 -3.56
CA ASP A 92 8.32 8.48 -4.59
C ASP A 92 7.26 9.58 -4.38
N SER A 93 7.72 10.81 -4.22
CA SER A 93 6.84 11.95 -3.90
C SER A 93 5.78 12.19 -4.97
N ARG A 94 6.07 11.86 -6.23
CA ARG A 94 5.13 11.96 -7.36
C ARG A 94 4.04 10.91 -7.22
N MET A 95 4.38 9.67 -6.81
CA MET A 95 3.41 8.61 -6.55
C MET A 95 2.53 8.95 -5.35
N VAL A 96 3.12 9.43 -4.25
CA VAL A 96 2.36 9.88 -3.07
C VAL A 96 1.38 10.98 -3.44
N LYS A 97 1.81 11.98 -4.21
CA LYS A 97 0.94 13.06 -4.68
C LYS A 97 -0.18 12.52 -5.56
N TYR A 98 0.15 11.68 -6.53
CA TYR A 98 -0.82 11.04 -7.42
C TYR A 98 -1.90 10.26 -6.65
N MET A 99 -1.49 9.42 -5.69
CA MET A 99 -2.43 8.62 -4.88
C MET A 99 -3.37 9.50 -4.06
N LYS A 100 -2.87 10.62 -3.50
CA LYS A 100 -3.69 11.60 -2.77
C LYS A 100 -4.71 12.28 -3.69
N GLU A 101 -4.27 12.76 -4.85
CA GLU A 101 -5.15 13.38 -5.84
C GLU A 101 -6.24 12.41 -6.31
N VAL A 102 -5.88 11.15 -6.60
CA VAL A 102 -6.84 10.10 -6.97
C VAL A 102 -7.83 9.81 -5.83
N ALA A 103 -7.37 9.76 -4.59
CA ALA A 103 -8.25 9.55 -3.43
C ALA A 103 -9.25 10.69 -3.29
N ASP A 104 -8.79 11.94 -3.38
CA ASP A 104 -9.62 13.15 -3.26
C ASP A 104 -10.64 13.24 -4.40
N ASP A 105 -10.22 13.05 -5.65
CA ASP A 105 -11.09 13.06 -6.84
C ASP A 105 -12.22 12.02 -6.75
N ASN A 106 -11.93 10.86 -6.17
CA ASN A 106 -12.89 9.76 -6.01
C ASN A 106 -13.61 9.78 -4.66
N LYS A 107 -13.37 10.79 -3.81
CA LYS A 107 -13.96 10.93 -2.46
C LYS A 107 -13.68 9.71 -1.56
N ILE A 108 -12.53 9.10 -1.74
CA ILE A 108 -12.05 7.98 -0.92
C ILE A 108 -11.42 8.58 0.33
N LYS A 109 -11.89 8.14 1.49
CA LYS A 109 -11.33 8.56 2.77
C LYS A 109 -9.94 7.97 2.94
N TRP A 110 -8.97 8.82 3.22
CA TRP A 110 -7.58 8.41 3.40
C TRP A 110 -6.89 9.17 4.53
N GLN A 111 -5.76 8.64 4.96
CA GLN A 111 -4.88 9.26 5.94
C GLN A 111 -3.41 9.08 5.53
N PRO A 112 -2.49 9.99 5.94
CA PRO A 112 -1.07 9.81 5.70
C PRO A 112 -0.49 8.75 6.64
N GLU A 113 0.57 8.06 6.18
CA GLU A 113 1.35 7.16 7.01
C GLU A 113 2.82 7.58 7.01
N ILE A 114 3.36 7.81 8.21
CA ILE A 114 4.78 8.00 8.48
C ILE A 114 5.14 7.06 9.62
N LEU A 115 5.85 5.99 9.29
CA LEU A 115 6.27 4.96 10.22
C LEU A 115 7.79 4.99 10.34
N THR A 116 8.31 5.25 11.55
CA THR A 116 9.76 5.34 11.78
C THR A 116 10.43 3.98 11.98
N GLY A 117 9.65 2.92 12.10
CA GLY A 117 10.11 1.53 12.25
C GLY A 117 9.59 0.64 11.13
N GLY A 118 10.05 -0.60 11.09
CA GLY A 118 9.58 -1.59 10.13
C GLY A 118 9.95 -1.30 8.68
N GLY A 119 9.43 -2.09 7.78
CA GLY A 119 9.59 -1.96 6.33
C GLY A 119 8.54 -2.81 5.65
N THR A 120 8.38 -2.65 4.35
CA THR A 120 7.41 -3.39 3.54
C THR A 120 8.04 -3.77 2.20
N ASP A 121 7.35 -4.55 1.41
CA ASP A 121 7.75 -4.90 0.04
C ASP A 121 8.03 -3.67 -0.84
N THR A 122 7.55 -2.48 -0.45
CA THR A 122 7.81 -1.22 -1.16
C THR A 122 9.31 -0.95 -1.37
N MET A 123 10.14 -1.32 -0.41
CA MET A 123 11.61 -1.19 -0.52
C MET A 123 12.13 -1.97 -1.73
N ALA A 124 11.75 -3.22 -1.86
CA ALA A 124 12.17 -4.05 -2.97
C ALA A 124 11.64 -3.52 -4.32
N LEU A 125 10.36 -3.13 -4.35
CA LEU A 125 9.74 -2.54 -5.54
C LEU A 125 10.49 -1.30 -6.01
N GLN A 126 10.95 -0.46 -5.09
CA GLN A 126 11.66 0.77 -5.41
C GLN A 126 13.12 0.53 -5.84
N GLN A 127 13.82 -0.43 -5.24
CA GLN A 127 15.28 -0.56 -5.35
C GLN A 127 15.76 -1.68 -6.28
N MET A 128 14.93 -2.71 -6.52
CA MET A 128 15.35 -3.90 -7.26
C MET A 128 15.07 -3.83 -8.77
N THR A 129 15.03 -2.62 -9.32
CA THR A 129 14.94 -2.40 -10.77
C THR A 129 16.13 -1.57 -11.23
N ALA A 130 16.48 -1.69 -12.50
CA ALA A 130 17.49 -0.82 -13.12
C ALA A 130 16.96 0.63 -13.14
N GLY A 131 17.57 1.50 -12.35
CA GLY A 131 17.14 2.90 -12.23
C GLY A 131 16.03 3.16 -11.22
N GLY A 132 15.52 2.14 -10.54
CA GLY A 132 14.43 2.24 -9.56
C GLY A 132 13.05 2.26 -10.20
N SER A 133 12.02 1.97 -9.41
CA SER A 133 10.61 2.09 -9.80
C SER A 133 9.96 3.26 -9.09
N ILE A 134 8.99 3.91 -9.72
CA ILE A 134 8.12 4.91 -9.08
C ILE A 134 7.18 4.16 -8.14
N ALA A 135 7.58 3.99 -6.89
CA ALA A 135 6.92 3.14 -5.92
C ALA A 135 6.16 3.93 -4.86
N GLY A 136 4.99 3.43 -4.50
CA GLY A 136 4.19 3.87 -3.37
C GLY A 136 3.55 2.68 -2.66
N ALA A 137 2.83 2.95 -1.58
CA ALA A 137 2.10 1.91 -0.86
C ALA A 137 0.75 2.41 -0.35
N ILE A 138 -0.22 1.50 -0.36
CA ILE A 138 -1.50 1.60 0.32
C ILE A 138 -1.42 0.69 1.53
N SER A 139 -1.54 1.28 2.72
CA SER A 139 -1.42 0.54 3.96
C SER A 139 -2.77 0.44 4.67
N ILE A 140 -3.01 -0.69 5.28
CA ILE A 140 -4.26 -0.99 5.98
C ILE A 140 -4.04 -0.79 7.49
N PRO A 141 -4.66 0.25 8.11
CA PRO A 141 -4.57 0.47 9.53
C PRO A 141 -4.96 -0.77 10.33
N THR A 142 -4.05 -1.27 11.16
CA THR A 142 -4.22 -2.51 11.91
C THR A 142 -3.79 -2.31 13.35
N ARG A 143 -4.70 -2.53 14.31
CA ARG A 143 -4.34 -2.63 15.73
C ARG A 143 -3.75 -3.99 16.02
N HIS A 144 -2.83 -4.03 16.97
CA HIS A 144 -2.21 -5.26 17.47
C HIS A 144 -1.53 -6.07 16.38
N ILE A 145 -0.91 -5.38 15.42
CA ILE A 145 -0.13 -5.98 14.33
C ILE A 145 0.91 -6.97 14.90
N HIS A 146 1.15 -8.08 14.20
CA HIS A 146 2.00 -9.20 14.63
C HIS A 146 1.49 -9.94 15.87
N GLN A 147 0.20 -9.81 16.17
CA GLN A 147 -0.46 -10.49 17.29
C GLN A 147 -1.65 -11.33 16.79
N VAL A 148 -2.08 -12.28 17.61
CA VAL A 148 -3.22 -13.16 17.26
C VAL A 148 -4.57 -12.45 17.26
N ILE A 149 -4.64 -11.23 17.77
CA ILE A 149 -5.87 -10.43 17.95
C ILE A 149 -5.91 -9.20 17.05
N GLU A 150 -5.28 -9.26 15.90
CA GLU A 150 -5.26 -8.15 14.94
C GLU A 150 -6.66 -7.68 14.55
N MET A 151 -6.80 -6.38 14.40
CA MET A 151 -8.07 -5.73 14.10
C MET A 151 -7.90 -4.65 13.04
N CYS A 152 -8.72 -4.71 11.98
CA CYS A 152 -8.87 -3.68 10.94
C CYS A 152 -10.28 -3.14 10.90
N HIS A 153 -10.47 -1.93 10.43
CA HIS A 153 -11.78 -1.36 10.18
C HIS A 153 -12.25 -1.71 8.76
N LYS A 154 -13.50 -2.19 8.64
CA LYS A 154 -14.07 -2.62 7.36
C LYS A 154 -13.98 -1.53 6.27
N GLU A 155 -14.33 -0.29 6.63
CA GLU A 155 -14.34 0.81 5.66
C GLU A 155 -12.92 1.18 5.18
N ASP A 156 -11.89 0.97 5.99
CA ASP A 156 -10.50 1.19 5.56
C ASP A 156 -10.09 0.13 4.53
N ILE A 157 -10.55 -1.12 4.69
CA ILE A 157 -10.33 -2.20 3.71
C ILE A 157 -11.04 -1.87 2.39
N VAL A 158 -12.30 -1.45 2.45
CA VAL A 158 -13.06 -1.05 1.25
C VAL A 158 -12.38 0.13 0.55
N GLY A 159 -11.99 1.15 1.31
CA GLY A 159 -11.26 2.31 0.80
C GLY A 159 -9.93 1.93 0.14
N SER A 160 -9.22 0.92 0.66
CA SER A 160 -7.99 0.41 0.05
C SER A 160 -8.25 -0.24 -1.31
N ILE A 161 -9.33 -1.02 -1.44
CA ILE A 161 -9.73 -1.61 -2.73
C ILE A 161 -10.11 -0.51 -3.72
N ASP A 162 -10.89 0.47 -3.28
CA ASP A 162 -11.35 1.58 -4.11
C ASP A 162 -10.16 2.41 -4.61
N LEU A 163 -9.22 2.75 -3.72
CA LEU A 163 -8.03 3.50 -4.06
C LEU A 163 -7.12 2.74 -5.04
N LEU A 164 -6.87 1.47 -4.79
CA LEU A 164 -6.07 0.64 -5.69
C LEU A 164 -6.69 0.59 -7.09
N CYS A 165 -7.99 0.33 -7.19
CA CYS A 165 -8.70 0.31 -8.48
C CYS A 165 -8.63 1.67 -9.19
N ALA A 166 -8.87 2.75 -8.47
CA ALA A 166 -8.83 4.10 -9.03
C ALA A 166 -7.42 4.46 -9.52
N CYS A 167 -6.37 4.16 -8.75
CA CYS A 167 -4.99 4.38 -9.15
C CYS A 167 -4.63 3.59 -10.42
N ILE A 168 -5.05 2.33 -10.52
CA ILE A 168 -4.80 1.52 -11.72
C ILE A 168 -5.54 2.09 -12.93
N LEU A 169 -6.80 2.48 -12.81
CA LEU A 169 -7.60 2.98 -13.93
C LEU A 169 -7.16 4.37 -14.41
N ASP A 170 -6.68 5.20 -13.52
CA ASP A 170 -6.33 6.60 -13.78
C ASP A 170 -4.83 6.87 -13.97
N LEU A 171 -3.99 5.82 -14.01
CA LEU A 171 -2.52 5.97 -14.11
C LEU A 171 -2.06 6.87 -15.27
N LYS A 172 -2.86 6.97 -16.34
CA LYS A 172 -2.63 7.94 -17.42
C LYS A 172 -2.63 9.41 -16.97
N LYS A 173 -3.20 9.72 -15.81
CA LYS A 173 -3.18 11.06 -15.21
C LYS A 173 -1.92 11.33 -14.39
N PHE A 174 -1.08 10.33 -14.18
CA PHE A 174 0.19 10.50 -13.48
C PHE A 174 1.04 11.55 -14.22
N LYS A 175 1.47 12.58 -13.48
CA LYS A 175 2.36 13.64 -13.98
C LYS A 175 3.70 13.46 -13.29
N GLY A 176 4.69 13.00 -14.03
CA GLY A 176 6.07 12.82 -13.59
C GLY A 176 6.82 14.12 -13.38
#